data_ff688070843c945d5e476d6576671dc8
#
_entry.id   ff688070843c945d5e476d6576671dc8
#
_cell.length_a   1.000
_cell.length_b   1.000
_cell.length_c   1.000
_cell.angle_alpha   90.00
_cell.angle_beta   90.00
_cell.angle_gamma   90.00
#
_symmetry.space_group_name_H-M   'P 1'
#
loop_
_entity.id
_entity.type
_entity.pdbx_description
1 polymer ?
#
loop_
_entity_poly.entity_id
_entity_poly.type
_entity_poly.pdbx_seq_one_letter_code
_entity_poly.pdbx_strand_id
1 'polypeptide(L)'
;MTADFDPNAHDIFLLRQQWTMVINRYVFSLPDVNDEEGERFAFVEQKRFKFKEDIRFFADETKQVQILGIKARRRFDPAARYDITGAEGERIGEIQKAFAKSLLRSTYLLFDADGNQVCEARERSLAVALLRRLVGLVPYVGNYANWLPIPYHFVFTRNDDVLVHHTRRAWKLTDHYKIDCSPDTDRTLDRRLVLAAAVGMDALQAR
;
A
#
# COMPACT_ATOMS: atom_id res chain seq x y z
N MET A 1 12.18 18.24 4.62
CA MET A 1 12.72 16.96 4.12
C MET A 1 13.34 17.22 2.77
N THR A 2 14.54 16.75 2.58
CA THR A 2 15.34 16.96 1.38
C THR A 2 14.89 16.01 0.27
N ALA A 3 15.02 16.42 -1.00
CA ALA A 3 14.80 15.59 -2.18
C ALA A 3 15.73 14.36 -2.26
N ASP A 4 16.61 14.17 -1.27
CA ASP A 4 17.68 13.16 -1.23
C ASP A 4 17.34 11.91 -0.40
N PHE A 5 16.09 11.73 0.07
CA PHE A 5 15.73 10.52 0.81
C PHE A 5 15.62 9.33 -0.14
N ASP A 6 16.50 8.33 0.04
CA ASP A 6 16.46 7.08 -0.72
C ASP A 6 15.77 5.97 0.10
N PRO A 7 14.54 5.58 -0.26
CA PRO A 7 13.88 4.45 0.41
C PRO A 7 14.65 3.14 0.32
N ASN A 8 15.44 2.93 -0.74
CA ASN A 8 16.19 1.69 -0.92
C ASN A 8 17.34 1.52 0.09
N ALA A 9 17.70 2.59 0.82
CA ALA A 9 18.66 2.49 1.91
C ALA A 9 18.09 1.91 3.22
N HIS A 10 16.76 1.73 3.32
CA HIS A 10 16.06 1.35 4.54
C HIS A 10 15.26 0.07 4.39
N ASP A 11 15.07 -0.67 5.49
CA ASP A 11 14.34 -1.93 5.51
C ASP A 11 13.01 -1.84 6.26
N ILE A 12 12.83 -0.86 7.15
CA ILE A 12 11.63 -0.73 7.97
C ILE A 12 11.02 0.65 7.78
N PHE A 13 9.71 0.66 7.51
CA PHE A 13 8.92 1.88 7.36
C PHE A 13 7.66 1.81 8.21
N LEU A 14 7.24 2.94 8.73
CA LEU A 14 5.96 3.09 9.40
C LEU A 14 5.02 3.91 8.51
N LEU A 15 3.78 3.47 8.42
CA LEU A 15 2.73 4.12 7.66
C LEU A 15 1.57 4.45 8.61
N ARG A 16 1.21 5.71 8.72
CA ARG A 16 0.04 6.17 9.45
C ARG A 16 -1.02 6.68 8.48
N GLN A 17 -2.21 6.11 8.57
CA GLN A 17 -3.38 6.56 7.83
C GLN A 17 -4.22 7.50 8.70
N GLN A 18 -4.58 8.63 8.14
CA GLN A 18 -5.50 9.60 8.75
C GLN A 18 -6.79 9.65 7.91
N TRP A 19 -7.88 9.27 8.53
CA TRP A 19 -9.18 9.27 7.87
C TRP A 19 -9.82 10.66 7.95
N THR A 20 -10.29 11.16 6.80
CA THR A 20 -11.20 12.30 6.74
C THR A 20 -12.40 11.94 5.86
N MET A 21 -13.48 12.71 5.93
CA MET A 21 -14.69 12.41 5.15
C MET A 21 -14.47 12.45 3.63
N VAL A 22 -13.49 13.21 3.16
CA VAL A 22 -13.27 13.50 1.71
C VAL A 22 -11.93 13.03 1.19
N ILE A 23 -10.90 12.96 2.05
CA ILE A 23 -9.51 12.72 1.66
C ILE A 23 -8.92 11.68 2.62
N ASN A 24 -8.30 10.62 2.08
CA ASN A 24 -7.41 9.77 2.86
C ASN A 24 -6.01 10.37 2.82
N ARG A 25 -5.39 10.48 3.98
CA ARG A 25 -4.01 10.96 4.13
C ARG A 25 -3.16 9.86 4.70
N TYR A 26 -1.95 9.74 4.17
CA TYR A 26 -0.97 8.77 4.65
C TYR A 26 0.34 9.51 4.91
N VAL A 27 0.98 9.17 6.02
CA VAL A 27 2.28 9.71 6.40
C VAL A 27 3.23 8.54 6.57
N PHE A 28 4.34 8.56 5.86
CA PHE A 28 5.42 7.61 6.02
C PHE A 28 6.51 8.20 6.90
N SER A 29 7.03 7.39 7.81
CA SER A 29 8.16 7.70 8.67
C SER A 29 9.10 6.52 8.81
N LEU A 30 10.34 6.79 9.17
CA LEU A 30 11.25 5.78 9.69
C LEU A 30 10.90 5.49 11.16
N PRO A 31 11.14 4.26 11.67
CA PRO A 31 11.04 4.01 13.09
C PRO A 31 12.15 4.76 13.86
N ASP A 32 11.85 5.22 15.07
CA ASP A 32 12.84 5.66 16.03
C ASP A 32 13.44 4.46 16.80
N VAL A 33 14.26 4.73 17.80
CA VAL A 33 14.92 3.72 18.63
C VAL A 33 13.94 2.86 19.47
N ASN A 34 12.70 3.33 19.61
CA ASN A 34 11.64 2.64 20.35
C ASN A 34 10.62 1.95 19.41
N ASP A 35 10.92 1.86 18.10
CA ASP A 35 10.00 1.38 17.04
C ASP A 35 8.72 2.24 16.94
N GLU A 36 8.78 3.53 17.33
CA GLU A 36 7.72 4.52 17.16
C GLU A 36 8.00 5.46 15.98
N GLU A 37 7.04 6.34 15.61
CA GLU A 37 7.20 7.28 14.50
C GLU A 37 8.36 8.24 14.72
N GLY A 38 9.42 8.08 13.94
CA GLY A 38 10.57 8.97 13.87
C GLY A 38 10.48 9.98 12.73
N GLU A 39 11.54 10.09 11.95
CA GLU A 39 11.64 11.04 10.84
C GLU A 39 10.61 10.74 9.75
N ARG A 40 9.79 11.74 9.39
CA ARG A 40 8.81 11.65 8.30
C ARG A 40 9.50 11.96 6.98
N PHE A 41 9.25 11.13 5.96
CA PHE A 41 9.88 11.28 4.66
C PHE A 41 8.89 11.36 3.47
N ALA A 42 7.64 10.94 3.65
CA ALA A 42 6.65 11.08 2.60
C ALA A 42 5.25 11.35 3.16
N PHE A 43 4.51 12.15 2.41
CA PHE A 43 3.13 12.50 2.64
C PHE A 43 2.30 12.17 1.40
N VAL A 44 1.16 11.50 1.60
CA VAL A 44 0.30 11.05 0.50
C VAL A 44 -1.12 11.55 0.71
N GLU A 45 -1.73 12.04 -0.35
CA GLU A 45 -3.17 12.35 -0.37
C GLU A 45 -3.88 11.57 -1.47
N GLN A 46 -4.98 10.95 -1.08
CA GLN A 46 -5.91 10.29 -1.98
C GLN A 46 -7.29 10.93 -1.88
N LYS A 47 -7.81 11.46 -2.99
CA LYS A 47 -9.17 12.00 -3.07
C LYS A 47 -10.18 10.87 -3.26
N ARG A 48 -11.06 10.65 -2.27
CA ARG A 48 -12.00 9.50 -2.23
C ARG A 48 -13.02 9.45 -3.37
N PHE A 49 -13.33 10.56 -4.02
CA PHE A 49 -14.44 10.65 -5.01
C PHE A 49 -13.97 10.90 -6.45
N LYS A 50 -12.69 10.77 -6.78
CA LYS A 50 -12.23 10.85 -8.15
C LYS A 50 -12.27 9.49 -8.82
N PHE A 51 -12.93 9.42 -9.96
CA PHE A 51 -13.04 8.21 -10.82
C PHE A 51 -11.71 7.73 -11.42
N LYS A 52 -10.64 8.53 -11.34
CA LYS A 52 -9.29 8.14 -11.68
C LYS A 52 -8.46 8.20 -10.41
N GLU A 53 -7.91 7.07 -10.03
CA GLU A 53 -6.93 7.03 -8.97
C GLU A 53 -5.64 7.65 -9.49
N ASP A 54 -5.39 8.84 -8.98
CA ASP A 54 -4.16 9.59 -9.11
C ASP A 54 -3.71 9.86 -7.67
N ILE A 55 -2.86 8.98 -7.17
CA ILE A 55 -2.32 9.06 -5.83
C ILE A 55 -0.91 9.61 -5.96
N ARG A 56 -0.64 10.71 -5.26
CA ARG A 56 0.64 11.38 -5.32
C ARG A 56 1.30 11.37 -3.95
N PHE A 57 2.57 11.03 -3.97
CA PHE A 57 3.45 11.08 -2.82
C PHE A 57 4.29 12.34 -2.91
N PHE A 58 4.35 13.09 -1.84
CA PHE A 58 5.10 14.31 -1.72
C PHE A 58 6.17 14.16 -0.64
N ALA A 59 7.23 14.92 -0.74
CA ALA A 59 8.29 14.96 0.26
C ALA A 59 7.75 15.39 1.64
N ASP A 60 6.75 16.28 1.64
CA ASP A 60 6.12 16.80 2.86
C ASP A 60 4.68 17.30 2.62
N GLU A 61 4.07 17.81 3.66
CA GLU A 61 2.70 18.33 3.65
C GLU A 61 2.52 19.62 2.82
N THR A 62 3.60 20.31 2.41
CA THR A 62 3.51 21.49 1.53
C THR A 62 3.17 21.12 0.10
N LYS A 63 3.43 19.83 -0.28
CA LYS A 63 3.13 19.24 -1.61
C LYS A 63 3.84 19.93 -2.78
N GLN A 64 4.97 20.59 -2.50
CA GLN A 64 5.75 21.25 -3.53
C GLN A 64 6.61 20.29 -4.34
N VAL A 65 7.11 19.23 -3.70
CA VAL A 65 7.99 18.24 -4.32
C VAL A 65 7.29 16.89 -4.35
N GLN A 66 6.87 16.47 -5.55
CA GLN A 66 6.35 15.11 -5.76
C GLN A 66 7.52 14.14 -5.88
N ILE A 67 7.47 13.02 -5.15
CA ILE A 67 8.52 11.98 -5.13
C ILE A 67 8.08 10.69 -5.81
N LEU A 68 6.76 10.42 -5.85
CA LEU A 68 6.21 9.20 -6.44
C LEU A 68 4.76 9.44 -6.88
N GLY A 69 4.29 8.69 -7.87
CA GLY A 69 2.91 8.70 -8.32
C GLY A 69 2.36 7.32 -8.61
N ILE A 70 1.06 7.10 -8.32
CA ILE A 70 0.32 5.90 -8.72
C ILE A 70 -0.85 6.36 -9.60
N LYS A 71 -0.96 5.82 -10.82
CA LYS A 71 -1.99 6.21 -11.76
C LYS A 71 -2.64 5.01 -12.40
N ALA A 72 -3.98 4.94 -12.36
CA ALA A 72 -4.73 3.94 -13.07
C ALA A 72 -4.47 4.04 -14.58
N ARG A 73 -4.10 2.92 -15.22
CA ARG A 73 -3.82 2.86 -16.66
C ARG A 73 -5.06 3.12 -17.49
N ARG A 74 -6.20 2.54 -17.10
CA ARG A 74 -7.50 2.72 -17.75
C ARG A 74 -8.61 2.94 -16.74
N ARG A 75 -9.66 3.68 -17.12
CA ARG A 75 -10.81 3.99 -16.27
C ARG A 75 -11.67 2.76 -15.95
N PHE A 76 -11.72 1.80 -16.89
CA PHE A 76 -12.42 0.53 -16.76
C PHE A 76 -11.47 -0.59 -17.20
N ASP A 77 -10.55 -0.96 -16.33
CA ASP A 77 -9.66 -2.09 -16.55
C ASP A 77 -10.09 -3.25 -15.63
N PRO A 78 -10.59 -4.37 -16.18
CA PRO A 78 -10.92 -5.55 -15.38
C PRO A 78 -9.72 -6.07 -14.60
N ALA A 79 -8.51 -5.84 -15.11
CA ALA A 79 -7.26 -6.23 -14.45
C ALA A 79 -6.79 -5.21 -13.41
N ALA A 80 -7.45 -4.04 -13.32
CA ALA A 80 -7.10 -2.94 -12.40
C ALA A 80 -5.58 -2.73 -12.29
N ARG A 81 -4.98 -2.24 -13.37
CA ARG A 81 -3.54 -1.96 -13.46
C ARG A 81 -3.22 -0.53 -13.13
N TYR A 82 -2.18 -0.35 -12.33
CA TYR A 82 -1.72 0.96 -11.85
C TYR A 82 -0.25 1.12 -12.14
N ASP A 83 0.10 2.11 -12.94
CA ASP A 83 1.49 2.47 -13.20
C ASP A 83 2.06 3.28 -12.03
N ILE A 84 3.28 2.97 -11.65
CA ILE A 84 4.04 3.66 -10.62
C ILE A 84 5.17 4.42 -11.29
N THR A 85 5.25 5.72 -11.01
CA THR A 85 6.25 6.62 -11.56
C THR A 85 6.98 7.35 -10.45
N GLY A 86 8.26 7.64 -10.66
CA GLY A 86 9.06 8.45 -9.76
C GLY A 86 8.85 9.94 -9.95
N ALA A 87 9.75 10.74 -9.35
CA ALA A 87 9.68 12.19 -9.30
C ALA A 87 9.74 12.85 -10.68
N GLU A 88 10.57 12.33 -11.58
CA GLU A 88 10.78 12.84 -12.93
C GLU A 88 9.85 12.19 -13.96
N GLY A 89 8.91 11.36 -13.51
CA GLY A 89 7.99 10.62 -14.36
C GLY A 89 8.57 9.30 -14.90
N GLU A 90 9.76 8.92 -14.47
CA GLU A 90 10.37 7.64 -14.81
C GLU A 90 9.52 6.47 -14.29
N ARG A 91 9.44 5.41 -15.07
CA ARG A 91 8.67 4.23 -14.68
C ARG A 91 9.41 3.44 -13.62
N ILE A 92 8.77 3.20 -12.47
CA ILE A 92 9.29 2.35 -11.39
C ILE A 92 8.71 0.94 -11.50
N GLY A 93 7.43 0.83 -11.86
CA GLY A 93 6.79 -0.46 -11.98
C GLY A 93 5.28 -0.38 -12.13
N GLU A 94 4.62 -1.49 -11.80
CA GLU A 94 3.16 -1.65 -11.95
C GLU A 94 2.60 -2.48 -10.80
N ILE A 95 1.39 -2.14 -10.35
CA ILE A 95 0.57 -2.97 -9.47
C ILE A 95 -0.65 -3.44 -10.26
N GLN A 96 -0.94 -4.74 -10.20
CA GLN A 96 -2.10 -5.35 -10.84
C GLN A 96 -2.91 -6.16 -9.82
N LYS A 97 -4.22 -5.95 -9.73
CA LYS A 97 -5.11 -6.79 -8.93
C LYS A 97 -5.35 -8.14 -9.63
N ALA A 98 -5.02 -9.24 -8.97
CA ALA A 98 -5.20 -10.59 -9.51
C ALA A 98 -6.62 -11.10 -9.21
N PHE A 99 -7.61 -10.79 -10.08
CA PHE A 99 -9.03 -11.11 -9.84
C PHE A 99 -9.29 -12.59 -9.57
N ALA A 100 -8.75 -13.49 -10.37
CA ALA A 100 -8.96 -14.93 -10.20
C ALA A 100 -8.44 -15.45 -8.85
N LYS A 101 -7.25 -15.00 -8.44
CA LYS A 101 -6.65 -15.32 -7.13
C LYS A 101 -7.34 -14.58 -5.99
N SER A 102 -7.95 -13.42 -6.27
CA SER A 102 -8.62 -12.56 -5.28
C SER A 102 -10.02 -13.03 -4.89
N LEU A 103 -10.54 -14.11 -5.47
CA LEU A 103 -11.85 -14.66 -5.07
C LEU A 103 -11.88 -15.13 -3.61
N LEU A 104 -10.76 -15.59 -3.08
CA LEU A 104 -10.64 -16.04 -1.69
C LEU A 104 -9.89 -15.05 -0.81
N ARG A 105 -8.81 -14.45 -1.32
CA ARG A 105 -7.98 -13.44 -0.65
C ARG A 105 -7.62 -12.33 -1.61
N SER A 106 -7.50 -11.11 -1.11
CA SER A 106 -6.97 -10.01 -1.94
C SER A 106 -5.53 -10.30 -2.32
N THR A 107 -5.28 -10.36 -3.63
CA THR A 107 -3.97 -10.67 -4.20
C THR A 107 -3.62 -9.63 -5.24
N TYR A 108 -2.39 -9.13 -5.19
CA TYR A 108 -1.84 -8.14 -6.10
C TYR A 108 -0.52 -8.64 -6.66
N LEU A 109 -0.30 -8.45 -7.93
CA LEU A 109 0.96 -8.76 -8.62
C LEU A 109 1.74 -7.46 -8.79
N LEU A 110 3.02 -7.48 -8.46
CA LEU A 110 3.92 -6.35 -8.62
C LEU A 110 4.91 -6.64 -9.73
N PHE A 111 5.10 -5.66 -10.60
CA PHE A 111 6.00 -5.74 -11.74
C PHE A 111 7.01 -4.60 -11.65
N ASP A 112 8.23 -4.85 -12.11
CA ASP A 112 9.30 -3.85 -12.23
C ASP A 112 9.08 -2.89 -13.42
N ALA A 113 10.04 -2.00 -13.66
CA ALA A 113 10.02 -1.05 -14.77
C ALA A 113 10.02 -1.74 -16.14
N ASP A 114 10.63 -2.92 -16.25
CA ASP A 114 10.74 -3.71 -17.48
C ASP A 114 9.49 -4.57 -17.72
N GLY A 115 8.60 -4.68 -16.73
CA GLY A 115 7.37 -5.47 -16.79
C GLY A 115 7.53 -6.91 -16.35
N ASN A 116 8.65 -7.27 -15.70
CA ASN A 116 8.82 -8.58 -15.09
C ASN A 116 8.09 -8.63 -13.74
N GLN A 117 7.39 -9.73 -13.46
CA GLN A 117 6.77 -9.91 -12.16
C GLN A 117 7.86 -10.12 -11.09
N VAL A 118 7.95 -9.19 -10.12
CA VAL A 118 8.95 -9.23 -9.06
C VAL A 118 8.45 -9.85 -7.77
N CYS A 119 7.16 -9.74 -7.47
CA CYS A 119 6.56 -10.43 -6.33
C CYS A 119 5.03 -10.44 -6.40
N GLU A 120 4.41 -11.15 -5.46
CA GLU A 120 2.97 -11.20 -5.22
C GLU A 120 2.68 -10.73 -3.80
N ALA A 121 1.83 -9.71 -3.63
CA ALA A 121 1.33 -9.28 -2.34
C ALA A 121 -0.03 -9.92 -2.08
N ARG A 122 -0.15 -10.72 -1.01
CA ARG A 122 -1.39 -11.42 -0.65
C ARG A 122 -1.78 -11.19 0.81
N GLU A 123 -3.07 -11.18 1.06
CA GLU A 123 -3.58 -11.11 2.43
C GLU A 123 -3.13 -12.36 3.21
N ARG A 124 -2.53 -12.16 4.40
CA ARG A 124 -1.92 -13.23 5.19
C ARG A 124 -2.93 -14.27 5.66
N SER A 125 -4.12 -13.85 6.11
CA SER A 125 -5.11 -14.73 6.72
C SER A 125 -6.32 -14.94 5.82
N LEU A 126 -6.49 -16.19 5.35
CA LEU A 126 -7.68 -16.62 4.62
C LEU A 126 -8.94 -16.52 5.48
N ALA A 127 -8.85 -16.89 6.76
CA ALA A 127 -9.99 -16.84 7.69
C ALA A 127 -10.51 -15.42 7.89
N VAL A 128 -9.61 -14.44 8.04
CA VAL A 128 -9.95 -13.02 8.17
C VAL A 128 -10.55 -12.49 6.86
N ALA A 129 -10.01 -12.87 5.71
CA ALA A 129 -10.56 -12.49 4.41
C ALA A 129 -11.99 -13.03 4.20
N LEU A 130 -12.24 -14.29 4.55
CA LEU A 130 -13.56 -14.92 4.48
C LEU A 130 -14.53 -14.30 5.47
N LEU A 131 -14.12 -14.07 6.73
CA LEU A 131 -14.97 -13.43 7.74
C LEU A 131 -15.44 -12.07 7.28
N ARG A 132 -14.55 -11.24 6.73
CA ARG A 132 -14.88 -9.92 6.19
C ARG A 132 -15.94 -10.00 5.08
N ARG A 133 -15.79 -10.96 4.17
CA ARG A 133 -16.76 -11.16 3.09
C ARG A 133 -18.11 -11.61 3.60
N LEU A 134 -18.14 -12.52 4.56
CA LEU A 134 -19.38 -12.99 5.18
C LEU A 134 -20.10 -11.84 5.90
N VAL A 135 -19.38 -11.02 6.65
CA VAL A 135 -19.95 -9.83 7.30
C VAL A 135 -20.51 -8.84 6.28
N GLY A 136 -19.81 -8.64 5.14
CA GLY A 136 -20.27 -7.77 4.06
C GLY A 136 -21.54 -8.25 3.35
N LEU A 137 -21.87 -9.54 3.42
CA LEU A 137 -23.08 -10.12 2.84
C LEU A 137 -24.32 -10.00 3.75
N VAL A 138 -24.14 -9.65 5.04
CA VAL A 138 -25.25 -9.51 5.97
C VAL A 138 -25.96 -8.17 5.74
N PRO A 139 -27.26 -8.17 5.37
CA PRO A 139 -28.03 -6.93 5.21
C PRO A 139 -27.97 -6.09 6.49
N TYR A 140 -27.87 -4.77 6.35
CA TYR A 140 -27.72 -3.78 7.43
C TYR A 140 -26.39 -3.82 8.21
N VAL A 141 -25.71 -4.97 8.34
CA VAL A 141 -24.40 -5.09 8.99
C VAL A 141 -23.27 -4.82 8.00
N GLY A 142 -23.47 -5.13 6.71
CA GLY A 142 -22.48 -4.93 5.66
C GLY A 142 -21.96 -3.48 5.54
N ASN A 143 -22.84 -2.49 5.80
CA ASN A 143 -22.44 -1.08 5.83
C ASN A 143 -21.53 -0.73 7.02
N TYR A 144 -21.58 -1.52 8.09
CA TYR A 144 -20.73 -1.38 9.28
C TYR A 144 -19.49 -2.28 9.23
N ALA A 145 -19.40 -3.18 8.23
CA ALA A 145 -18.24 -4.08 8.07
C ALA A 145 -16.93 -3.30 7.92
N ASN A 146 -16.97 -2.13 7.28
CA ASN A 146 -15.83 -1.23 7.14
C ASN A 146 -15.46 -0.53 8.47
N TRP A 147 -16.33 -0.58 9.47
CA TRP A 147 -16.11 -0.01 10.81
C TRP A 147 -15.51 -1.04 11.79
N LEU A 148 -15.58 -2.32 11.45
CA LEU A 148 -14.93 -3.35 12.23
C LEU A 148 -13.42 -3.25 12.04
N PRO A 149 -12.62 -3.18 13.13
CA PRO A 149 -11.16 -3.08 13.06
C PRO A 149 -10.54 -4.44 12.71
N ILE A 150 -10.93 -5.00 11.55
CA ILE A 150 -10.37 -6.26 11.07
C ILE A 150 -8.98 -5.96 10.50
N PRO A 151 -7.90 -6.48 11.08
CA PRO A 151 -6.55 -6.11 10.67
C PRO A 151 -6.25 -6.63 9.26
N TYR A 152 -5.74 -5.75 8.42
CA TYR A 152 -5.19 -6.10 7.11
C TYR A 152 -3.70 -6.38 7.26
N HIS A 153 -3.31 -7.63 7.05
CA HIS A 153 -1.93 -8.04 7.00
C HIS A 153 -1.63 -8.58 5.62
N PHE A 154 -0.65 -8.01 4.95
CA PHE A 154 -0.16 -8.52 3.67
C PHE A 154 1.24 -9.09 3.81
N VAL A 155 1.53 -10.07 2.99
CA VAL A 155 2.86 -10.65 2.82
C VAL A 155 3.21 -10.56 1.35
N PHE A 156 4.39 -10.03 1.05
CA PHE A 156 4.94 -10.01 -0.30
C PHE A 156 5.85 -11.23 -0.45
N THR A 157 5.59 -12.02 -1.46
CA THR A 157 6.31 -13.28 -1.68
C THR A 157 6.80 -13.39 -3.13
N ARG A 158 7.94 -14.07 -3.30
CA ARG A 158 8.47 -14.50 -4.59
C ARG A 158 8.83 -15.98 -4.47
N ASN A 159 8.22 -16.85 -5.30
CA ASN A 159 8.45 -18.31 -5.25
C ASN A 159 8.27 -18.90 -3.83
N ASP A 160 7.26 -18.41 -3.10
CA ASP A 160 6.96 -18.71 -1.69
C ASP A 160 7.93 -18.13 -0.64
N ASP A 161 9.06 -17.55 -1.03
CA ASP A 161 9.93 -16.80 -0.13
C ASP A 161 9.29 -15.46 0.26
N VAL A 162 9.29 -15.16 1.56
CA VAL A 162 8.78 -13.90 2.08
C VAL A 162 9.82 -12.82 1.88
N LEU A 163 9.42 -11.72 1.23
CA LEU A 163 10.25 -10.53 1.01
C LEU A 163 9.85 -9.35 1.91
N VAL A 164 8.54 -9.20 2.18
CA VAL A 164 8.04 -8.07 2.96
C VAL A 164 6.86 -8.50 3.84
N HIS A 165 6.85 -8.02 5.07
CA HIS A 165 5.68 -8.05 5.96
C HIS A 165 5.05 -6.67 6.04
N HIS A 166 3.78 -6.56 5.66
CA HIS A 166 2.95 -5.37 5.85
C HIS A 166 1.91 -5.68 6.92
N THR A 167 2.13 -5.19 8.13
CA THR A 167 1.33 -5.52 9.31
C THR A 167 0.70 -4.30 9.94
N ARG A 168 -0.60 -4.38 10.29
CA ARG A 168 -1.27 -3.34 11.09
C ARG A 168 -0.84 -3.46 12.55
N ARG A 169 -0.46 -2.35 13.14
CA ARG A 169 -0.16 -2.27 14.59
C ARG A 169 -1.47 -2.16 15.37
N ALA A 170 -1.66 -3.06 16.35
CA ALA A 170 -2.84 -3.05 17.21
C ALA A 170 -2.83 -1.86 18.19
N TRP A 171 -4.04 -1.46 18.67
CA TRP A 171 -4.25 -0.52 19.78
C TRP A 171 -3.97 0.97 19.50
N LYS A 172 -3.99 1.44 18.27
CA LYS A 172 -3.98 2.88 17.96
C LYS A 172 -5.32 3.33 17.38
N LEU A 173 -5.79 4.52 17.74
CA LEU A 173 -7.05 5.13 17.28
C LEU A 173 -7.05 5.42 15.77
N THR A 174 -5.88 5.50 15.15
CA THR A 174 -5.66 5.63 13.72
C THR A 174 -4.97 4.39 13.18
N ASP A 175 -5.16 4.07 11.91
CA ASP A 175 -4.53 2.91 11.30
C ASP A 175 -3.03 3.13 11.14
N HIS A 176 -2.25 2.35 11.89
CA HIS A 176 -0.81 2.33 11.85
C HIS A 176 -0.34 0.99 11.29
N TYR A 177 0.57 1.04 10.31
CA TYR A 177 1.15 -0.13 9.70
C TYR A 177 2.68 -0.10 9.81
N LYS A 178 3.26 -1.27 9.96
CA LYS A 178 4.70 -1.49 9.81
C LYS A 178 4.94 -2.27 8.52
N ILE A 179 5.84 -1.76 7.70
CA ILE A 179 6.31 -2.37 6.47
C ILE A 179 7.74 -2.79 6.75
N ASP A 180 7.96 -4.09 6.82
CA ASP A 180 9.24 -4.70 7.16
C ASP A 180 9.77 -5.46 5.93
N CYS A 181 10.80 -4.90 5.31
CA CYS A 181 11.50 -5.44 4.14
C CYS A 181 12.78 -6.19 4.53
N SER A 182 13.08 -6.38 5.81
CA SER A 182 14.29 -7.08 6.27
C SER A 182 14.44 -8.51 5.72
N PRO A 183 13.36 -9.25 5.40
CA PRO A 183 13.49 -10.57 4.78
C PRO A 183 14.08 -10.54 3.36
N ASP A 184 13.98 -9.41 2.62
CA ASP A 184 14.62 -9.22 1.31
C ASP A 184 16.08 -8.78 1.48
N THR A 185 16.91 -9.71 1.99
CA THR A 185 18.32 -9.47 2.35
C THR A 185 19.18 -8.99 1.18
N ASP A 186 18.87 -9.47 -0.01
CA ASP A 186 19.60 -9.13 -1.24
C ASP A 186 19.11 -7.82 -1.87
N ARG A 187 18.14 -7.15 -1.24
CA ARG A 187 17.54 -5.88 -1.70
C ARG A 187 17.08 -5.91 -3.15
N THR A 188 16.48 -7.02 -3.56
CA THR A 188 16.06 -7.28 -4.93
C THR A 188 14.75 -6.55 -5.30
N LEU A 189 14.00 -6.07 -4.31
CA LEU A 189 12.72 -5.41 -4.49
C LEU A 189 12.88 -3.89 -4.24
N ASP A 190 12.56 -3.08 -5.25
CA ASP A 190 12.58 -1.62 -5.11
C ASP A 190 11.59 -1.19 -4.00
N ARG A 191 12.10 -0.52 -2.96
CA ARG A 191 11.31 -0.07 -1.82
C ARG A 191 10.24 0.94 -2.22
N ARG A 192 10.47 1.74 -3.27
CA ARG A 192 9.47 2.67 -3.80
C ARG A 192 8.24 1.93 -4.31
N LEU A 193 8.43 0.77 -4.96
CA LEU A 193 7.34 -0.10 -5.40
C LEU A 193 6.57 -0.66 -4.21
N VAL A 194 7.25 -1.04 -3.13
CA VAL A 194 6.62 -1.54 -1.89
C VAL A 194 5.78 -0.46 -1.22
N LEU A 195 6.32 0.76 -1.08
CA LEU A 195 5.60 1.90 -0.47
C LEU A 195 4.36 2.28 -1.29
N ALA A 196 4.50 2.31 -2.63
CA ALA A 196 3.38 2.53 -3.53
C ALA A 196 2.31 1.42 -3.37
N ALA A 197 2.73 0.15 -3.29
CA ALA A 197 1.81 -0.97 -3.10
C ALA A 197 1.07 -0.89 -1.76
N ALA A 198 1.73 -0.50 -0.68
CA ALA A 198 1.11 -0.36 0.65
C ALA A 198 -0.08 0.61 0.63
N VAL A 199 0.06 1.77 -0.04
CA VAL A 199 -1.03 2.74 -0.21
C VAL A 199 -2.03 2.28 -1.27
N GLY A 200 -1.53 1.77 -2.41
CA GLY A 200 -2.37 1.33 -3.52
C GLY A 200 -3.31 0.20 -3.14
N MET A 201 -2.85 -0.80 -2.39
CA MET A 201 -3.67 -1.92 -1.92
C MET A 201 -4.80 -1.46 -1.00
N ASP A 202 -4.54 -0.52 -0.08
CA ASP A 202 -5.56 0.05 0.79
C ASP A 202 -6.61 0.82 -0.03
N ALA A 203 -6.16 1.67 -0.94
CA ALA A 203 -7.01 2.44 -1.85
C ALA A 203 -7.91 1.56 -2.73
N LEU A 204 -7.38 0.42 -3.20
CA LEU A 204 -8.07 -0.52 -4.09
C LEU A 204 -9.03 -1.48 -3.37
N GLN A 205 -8.88 -1.65 -2.07
CA GLN A 205 -9.79 -2.48 -1.26
C GLN A 205 -11.06 -1.75 -0.86
N ALA A 206 -11.02 -0.42 -0.76
CA ALA A 206 -12.15 0.41 -0.37
C ALA A 206 -13.28 0.47 -1.42
N ARG A 207 -13.26 -0.40 -2.46
CA ARG A 207 -14.25 -0.48 -3.54
C ARG A 207 -14.95 -1.83 -3.57
#